data_1a9a3983bed46861a220d787eb95904e
#
_entry.id   1a9a3983bed46861a220d787eb95904e
#
_cell.length_a   1.000
_cell.length_b   1.000
_cell.length_c   1.000
_cell.angle_alpha   90.00
_cell.angle_beta   90.00
_cell.angle_gamma   90.00
#
_symmetry.space_group_name_H-M   'P 1'
#
loop_
_entity.id
_entity.type
_entity.pdbx_description
1 polymer ?
#
loop_
_entity_poly.entity_id
_entity_poly.type
_entity_poly.pdbx_seq_one_letter_code
_entity_poly.pdbx_strand_id
1 'polypeptide(L)'
;MTPVSDITALDRGLGAELAEDLAATAFTLAKRFAAGATMWSIAPSWEPHALHIAVEFVHPVIMGKRALPAVALTGPDLVDLVRVSVRPGDIVVAVAGADDAQVRSVMRRSPAWGATTIWIGSGDRPKAGVADHVLWLDDPDPRVPATGGFVLFYHLLWELTHVCFEHSGLLKPDPECDDTVCVTCSDEGRLGEVVSASAEGQAPVRTARGVENVVTALVDPVAAGELVLVHAGTAISRVGDEDAGSDRFKPGLRSDAMGQWMRRRAFHE
;
A
#
# COMPACT_ATOMS: atom_id res chain seq x y z
N MET A 1 -18.49 -29.64 22.97
CA MET A 1 -19.13 -28.60 22.17
C MET A 1 -18.74 -27.28 22.79
N THR A 2 -17.71 -26.65 22.25
CA THR A 2 -17.29 -25.28 22.65
C THR A 2 -18.31 -24.31 22.04
N PRO A 3 -18.81 -23.33 22.80
CA PRO A 3 -19.78 -22.39 22.26
C PRO A 3 -19.12 -21.55 21.15
N VAL A 4 -19.85 -21.33 20.07
CA VAL A 4 -19.53 -20.33 19.04
C VAL A 4 -19.76 -18.96 19.71
N SER A 5 -18.77 -18.50 20.45
CA SER A 5 -18.60 -17.12 20.84
C SER A 5 -17.71 -16.49 19.78
N ASP A 6 -18.09 -15.57 19.13
CA ASP A 6 -18.46 -14.25 19.06
C ASP A 6 -18.65 -13.73 17.63
N ILE A 7 -19.86 -13.78 17.14
CA ILE A 7 -20.29 -12.85 16.07
C ILE A 7 -20.42 -11.42 16.68
N THR A 8 -20.27 -11.27 17.98
CA THR A 8 -20.46 -10.02 18.71
C THR A 8 -19.37 -8.96 18.47
N ALA A 9 -18.23 -9.30 17.89
CA ALA A 9 -17.24 -8.29 17.48
C ALA A 9 -17.73 -7.46 16.29
N LEU A 10 -18.50 -8.08 15.39
CA LEU A 10 -19.14 -7.38 14.26
C LEU A 10 -20.34 -6.53 14.68
N ASP A 11 -20.97 -6.85 15.82
CA ASP A 11 -22.13 -6.13 16.35
C ASP A 11 -21.77 -4.77 16.97
N ARG A 12 -20.46 -4.50 17.20
CA ARG A 12 -19.96 -3.20 17.68
C ARG A 12 -19.76 -2.16 16.58
N GLY A 13 -20.03 -2.51 15.33
CA GLY A 13 -19.75 -1.67 14.16
C GLY A 13 -18.24 -1.49 13.90
N LEU A 14 -17.88 -1.15 12.67
CA LEU A 14 -16.53 -0.68 12.36
C LEU A 14 -16.34 0.63 13.13
N GLY A 15 -15.30 0.74 13.95
CA GLY A 15 -14.95 2.01 14.58
C GLY A 15 -14.80 3.10 13.51
N ALA A 16 -15.11 4.35 13.87
CA ALA A 16 -15.08 5.45 12.89
C ALA A 16 -13.73 5.57 12.16
N GLU A 17 -12.63 5.40 12.88
CA GLU A 17 -11.26 5.43 12.32
C GLU A 17 -11.07 4.36 11.24
N LEU A 18 -11.49 3.12 11.51
CA LEU A 18 -11.35 2.03 10.55
C LEU A 18 -12.26 2.22 9.32
N ALA A 19 -13.44 2.79 9.49
CA ALA A 19 -14.33 3.12 8.38
C ALA A 19 -13.72 4.20 7.48
N GLU A 20 -13.04 5.19 8.05
CA GLU A 20 -12.31 6.22 7.32
C GLU A 20 -11.11 5.62 6.58
N ASP A 21 -10.32 4.77 7.24
CA ASP A 21 -9.18 4.06 6.63
C ASP A 21 -9.64 3.17 5.47
N LEU A 22 -10.73 2.43 5.61
CA LEU A 22 -11.32 1.61 4.54
C LEU A 22 -11.77 2.47 3.35
N ALA A 23 -12.46 3.58 3.60
CA ALA A 23 -12.93 4.47 2.55
C ALA A 23 -11.76 5.11 1.80
N ALA A 24 -10.73 5.59 2.50
CA ALA A 24 -9.53 6.17 1.90
C ALA A 24 -8.75 5.13 1.08
N THR A 25 -8.63 3.90 1.60
CA THR A 25 -7.97 2.80 0.90
C THR A 25 -8.72 2.41 -0.37
N ALA A 26 -10.04 2.25 -0.29
CA ALA A 26 -10.90 1.91 -1.44
C ALA A 26 -10.82 2.97 -2.54
N PHE A 27 -10.81 4.24 -2.16
CA PHE A 27 -10.66 5.35 -3.11
C PHE A 27 -9.29 5.32 -3.80
N THR A 28 -8.22 5.07 -3.05
CA THR A 28 -6.87 4.90 -3.60
C THR A 28 -6.81 3.71 -4.56
N LEU A 29 -7.38 2.55 -4.19
CA LEU A 29 -7.47 1.38 -5.08
C LEU A 29 -8.19 1.72 -6.38
N ALA A 30 -9.35 2.38 -6.30
CA ALA A 30 -10.13 2.74 -7.48
C ALA A 30 -9.34 3.68 -8.41
N LYS A 31 -8.63 4.68 -7.87
CA LYS A 31 -7.76 5.56 -8.67
C LYS A 31 -6.64 4.79 -9.35
N ARG A 32 -5.96 3.90 -8.63
CA ARG A 32 -4.87 3.08 -9.18
C ARG A 32 -5.35 2.13 -10.25
N PHE A 33 -6.44 1.40 -10.01
CA PHE A 33 -7.03 0.54 -11.04
C PHE A 33 -7.54 1.32 -12.26
N ALA A 34 -8.11 2.49 -12.07
CA ALA A 34 -8.50 3.36 -13.17
C ALA A 34 -7.29 3.79 -14.03
N ALA A 35 -6.12 3.94 -13.42
CA ALA A 35 -4.85 4.22 -14.09
C ALA A 35 -4.16 2.96 -14.69
N GLY A 36 -4.77 1.78 -14.57
CA GLY A 36 -4.25 0.53 -15.16
C GLY A 36 -3.34 -0.28 -14.25
N ALA A 37 -3.33 -0.02 -12.94
CA ALA A 37 -2.54 -0.77 -11.97
C ALA A 37 -2.93 -2.25 -11.89
N THR A 38 -1.96 -3.10 -11.55
CA THR A 38 -2.15 -4.46 -11.08
C THR A 38 -1.99 -4.50 -9.57
N MET A 39 -2.83 -5.26 -8.89
CA MET A 39 -2.71 -5.53 -7.46
C MET A 39 -1.97 -6.84 -7.23
N TRP A 40 -0.98 -6.82 -6.36
CA TRP A 40 -0.19 -7.96 -5.93
C TRP A 40 -0.50 -8.25 -4.46
N SER A 41 -1.10 -9.40 -4.19
CA SER A 41 -1.50 -9.81 -2.84
C SER A 41 -0.53 -10.83 -2.25
N ILE A 42 -0.13 -10.63 -1.00
CA ILE A 42 0.75 -11.51 -0.22
C ILE A 42 0.17 -11.78 1.17
N ALA A 43 0.34 -13.01 1.66
CA ALA A 43 -0.06 -13.39 3.01
C ALA A 43 0.82 -14.56 3.50
N PRO A 44 2.06 -14.30 3.96
CA PRO A 44 3.03 -15.37 4.24
C PRO A 44 2.60 -16.33 5.33
N SER A 45 1.90 -15.84 6.34
CA SER A 45 1.42 -16.69 7.44
C SER A 45 0.16 -17.51 7.09
N TRP A 46 -0.59 -17.08 6.06
CA TRP A 46 -1.81 -17.76 5.61
C TRP A 46 -2.10 -17.45 4.14
N GLU A 47 -1.41 -18.13 3.23
CA GLU A 47 -1.52 -17.96 1.77
C GLU A 47 -2.95 -17.92 1.21
N PRO A 48 -3.94 -18.67 1.76
CA PRO A 48 -5.32 -18.56 1.30
C PRO A 48 -5.89 -17.14 1.27
N HIS A 49 -5.45 -16.23 2.14
CA HIS A 49 -5.88 -14.84 2.06
C HIS A 49 -5.39 -14.15 0.78
N ALA A 50 -4.12 -14.33 0.41
CA ALA A 50 -3.60 -13.76 -0.84
C ALA A 50 -4.34 -14.29 -2.07
N LEU A 51 -4.57 -15.61 -2.12
CA LEU A 51 -5.30 -16.24 -3.20
C LEU A 51 -6.75 -15.75 -3.27
N HIS A 52 -7.43 -15.64 -2.12
CA HIS A 52 -8.82 -15.17 -2.07
C HIS A 52 -8.94 -13.71 -2.53
N ILE A 53 -8.07 -12.81 -2.04
CA ILE A 53 -8.03 -11.42 -2.51
C ILE A 53 -7.89 -11.36 -4.03
N ALA A 54 -6.93 -12.11 -4.58
CA ALA A 54 -6.72 -12.11 -6.03
C ALA A 54 -7.96 -12.59 -6.80
N VAL A 55 -8.59 -13.69 -6.36
CA VAL A 55 -9.79 -14.23 -7.00
C VAL A 55 -10.96 -13.26 -6.91
N GLU A 56 -11.18 -12.64 -5.73
CA GLU A 56 -12.29 -11.70 -5.51
C GLU A 56 -12.22 -10.48 -6.44
N PHE A 57 -11.02 -9.94 -6.65
CA PHE A 57 -10.84 -8.79 -7.54
C PHE A 57 -10.91 -9.16 -9.02
N VAL A 58 -10.40 -10.34 -9.43
CA VAL A 58 -10.40 -10.78 -10.84
C VAL A 58 -11.76 -11.32 -11.27
N HIS A 59 -12.48 -12.00 -10.37
CA HIS A 59 -13.74 -12.68 -10.68
C HIS A 59 -14.91 -12.13 -9.85
N PRO A 60 -15.41 -10.92 -10.16
CA PRO A 60 -16.52 -10.36 -9.42
C PRO A 60 -17.75 -11.27 -9.52
N VAL A 61 -18.27 -11.71 -8.37
CA VAL A 61 -19.47 -12.57 -8.29
C VAL A 61 -20.77 -11.79 -8.53
N ILE A 62 -20.72 -10.46 -8.46
CA ILE A 62 -21.88 -9.58 -8.69
C ILE A 62 -21.88 -9.15 -10.14
N MET A 63 -23.00 -9.43 -10.82
CA MET A 63 -23.20 -9.04 -12.23
C MET A 63 -23.06 -7.51 -12.39
N GLY A 64 -22.35 -7.11 -13.46
CA GLY A 64 -22.11 -5.69 -13.78
C GLY A 64 -20.90 -5.07 -13.11
N LYS A 65 -20.26 -5.72 -12.14
CA LYS A 65 -18.98 -5.27 -11.59
C LYS A 65 -17.84 -5.65 -12.55
N ARG A 66 -16.85 -4.76 -12.67
CA ARG A 66 -15.70 -5.01 -13.56
C ARG A 66 -14.66 -5.89 -12.88
N ALA A 67 -14.01 -6.77 -13.65
CA ALA A 67 -12.80 -7.44 -13.19
C ALA A 67 -11.66 -6.44 -13.00
N LEU A 68 -10.94 -6.56 -11.89
CA LEU A 68 -9.80 -5.72 -11.54
C LEU A 68 -8.53 -6.60 -11.51
N PRO A 69 -7.44 -6.21 -12.19
CA PRO A 69 -6.24 -7.04 -12.26
C PRO A 69 -5.64 -7.29 -10.88
N ALA A 70 -5.61 -8.55 -10.45
CA ALA A 70 -5.03 -8.96 -9.18
C ALA A 70 -4.33 -10.31 -9.30
N VAL A 71 -3.19 -10.46 -8.63
CA VAL A 71 -2.36 -11.66 -8.64
C VAL A 71 -1.86 -11.95 -7.23
N ALA A 72 -2.03 -13.20 -6.78
CA ALA A 72 -1.42 -13.65 -5.53
C ALA A 72 0.04 -14.05 -5.76
N LEU A 73 0.92 -13.59 -4.88
CA LEU A 73 2.30 -14.04 -4.81
C LEU A 73 2.47 -14.89 -3.56
N THR A 74 2.90 -16.13 -3.73
CA THR A 74 3.13 -17.10 -2.67
C THR A 74 4.53 -17.67 -2.80
N GLY A 75 5.11 -18.11 -1.69
CA GLY A 75 6.44 -18.71 -1.67
C GLY A 75 7.37 -18.10 -0.62
N PRO A 76 8.61 -18.63 -0.49
CA PRO A 76 9.49 -18.27 0.61
C PRO A 76 10.14 -16.88 0.49
N ASP A 77 10.38 -16.39 -0.74
CA ASP A 77 11.15 -15.17 -1.00
C ASP A 77 10.26 -14.04 -1.50
N LEU A 78 9.26 -13.64 -0.70
CA LEU A 78 8.24 -12.66 -1.10
C LEU A 78 8.83 -11.30 -1.46
N VAL A 79 9.90 -10.86 -0.81
CA VAL A 79 10.54 -9.57 -1.13
C VAL A 79 11.05 -9.56 -2.58
N ASP A 80 11.72 -10.62 -2.99
CA ASP A 80 12.24 -10.74 -4.36
C ASP A 80 11.11 -10.96 -5.37
N LEU A 81 10.11 -11.76 -5.03
CA LEU A 81 8.94 -11.99 -5.89
C LEU A 81 8.19 -10.68 -6.15
N VAL A 82 7.91 -9.90 -5.11
CA VAL A 82 7.25 -8.60 -5.25
C VAL A 82 8.12 -7.64 -6.06
N ARG A 83 9.42 -7.57 -5.76
CA ARG A 83 10.36 -6.68 -6.44
C ARG A 83 10.43 -6.91 -7.96
N VAL A 84 10.38 -8.17 -8.42
CA VAL A 84 10.45 -8.49 -9.85
C VAL A 84 9.10 -8.38 -10.56
N SER A 85 8.00 -8.47 -9.80
CA SER A 85 6.64 -8.44 -10.34
C SER A 85 6.08 -7.04 -10.48
N VAL A 86 6.33 -6.20 -9.47
CA VAL A 86 5.73 -4.87 -9.33
C VAL A 86 6.30 -3.87 -10.34
N ARG A 87 5.42 -3.05 -10.90
CA ARG A 87 5.73 -1.91 -11.76
C ARG A 87 5.32 -0.60 -11.08
N PRO A 88 5.93 0.53 -11.45
CA PRO A 88 5.47 1.82 -10.97
C PRO A 88 3.97 2.03 -11.24
N GLY A 89 3.25 2.43 -10.21
CA GLY A 89 1.79 2.60 -10.25
C GLY A 89 0.99 1.41 -9.71
N ASP A 90 1.59 0.23 -9.59
CA ASP A 90 0.95 -0.97 -9.04
C ASP A 90 0.61 -0.85 -7.54
N ILE A 91 -0.10 -1.84 -7.05
CA ILE A 91 -0.57 -1.94 -5.67
C ILE A 91 -0.01 -3.22 -5.04
N VAL A 92 0.48 -3.13 -3.82
CA VAL A 92 0.86 -4.29 -3.00
C VAL A 92 -0.05 -4.35 -1.77
N VAL A 93 -0.79 -5.46 -1.63
CA VAL A 93 -1.66 -5.73 -0.48
C VAL A 93 -1.07 -6.88 0.32
N ALA A 94 -0.82 -6.67 1.61
CA ALA A 94 -0.38 -7.74 2.51
C ALA A 94 -1.42 -8.01 3.59
N VAL A 95 -1.54 -9.29 3.96
CA VAL A 95 -2.29 -9.73 5.15
C VAL A 95 -1.31 -10.43 6.09
N ALA A 96 -0.96 -9.79 7.20
CA ALA A 96 0.01 -10.31 8.17
C ALA A 96 -0.03 -9.55 9.49
N GLY A 97 0.49 -10.17 10.56
CA GLY A 97 0.80 -9.49 11.82
C GLY A 97 1.93 -8.45 11.66
N ALA A 98 2.01 -7.51 12.58
CA ALA A 98 3.02 -6.44 12.55
C ALA A 98 4.47 -6.94 12.73
N ASP A 99 4.65 -8.13 13.27
CA ASP A 99 5.94 -8.77 13.50
C ASP A 99 6.49 -9.54 12.28
N ASP A 100 5.69 -9.69 11.21
CA ASP A 100 6.14 -10.40 10.01
C ASP A 100 7.27 -9.63 9.31
N ALA A 101 8.47 -10.21 9.33
CA ALA A 101 9.67 -9.56 8.81
C ALA A 101 9.68 -9.41 7.28
N GLN A 102 9.09 -10.37 6.55
CA GLN A 102 9.01 -10.29 5.09
C GLN A 102 8.05 -9.17 4.67
N VAL A 103 6.87 -9.12 5.30
CA VAL A 103 5.88 -8.07 5.01
C VAL A 103 6.42 -6.69 5.37
N ARG A 104 7.07 -6.52 6.53
CA ARG A 104 7.74 -5.25 6.86
C ARG A 104 8.77 -4.84 5.80
N SER A 105 9.57 -5.79 5.34
CA SER A 105 10.55 -5.52 4.27
C SER A 105 9.89 -5.14 2.96
N VAL A 106 8.82 -5.83 2.55
CA VAL A 106 8.04 -5.51 1.34
C VAL A 106 7.44 -4.12 1.46
N MET A 107 6.72 -3.82 2.56
CA MET A 107 6.05 -2.51 2.74
C MET A 107 7.05 -1.36 2.70
N ARG A 108 8.20 -1.51 3.33
CA ARG A 108 9.26 -0.50 3.34
C ARG A 108 9.89 -0.26 1.97
N ARG A 109 10.03 -1.30 1.14
CA ARG A 109 10.72 -1.23 -0.16
C ARG A 109 9.81 -0.86 -1.32
N SER A 110 8.55 -1.27 -1.27
CA SER A 110 7.59 -1.09 -2.35
C SER A 110 7.41 0.36 -2.82
N PRO A 111 7.48 1.41 -1.98
CA PRO A 111 7.48 2.79 -2.44
C PRO A 111 8.66 3.14 -3.36
N ALA A 112 9.86 2.56 -3.12
CA ALA A 112 11.01 2.74 -4.03
C ALA A 112 10.77 2.06 -5.39
N TRP A 113 9.92 1.05 -5.45
CA TRP A 113 9.50 0.40 -6.70
C TRP A 113 8.30 1.08 -7.36
N GLY A 114 7.79 2.16 -6.76
CA GLY A 114 6.66 2.94 -7.27
C GLY A 114 5.29 2.35 -6.96
N ALA A 115 5.20 1.38 -6.05
CA ALA A 115 3.93 0.77 -5.67
C ALA A 115 3.27 1.46 -4.49
N THR A 116 1.94 1.46 -4.51
CA THR A 116 1.11 1.81 -3.35
C THR A 116 0.97 0.60 -2.44
N THR A 117 1.13 0.80 -1.15
CA THR A 117 1.16 -0.26 -0.15
C THR A 117 -0.07 -0.24 0.75
N ILE A 118 -0.66 -1.42 0.96
CA ILE A 118 -1.80 -1.63 1.85
C ILE A 118 -1.46 -2.80 2.78
N TRP A 119 -1.52 -2.57 4.09
CA TRP A 119 -1.27 -3.61 5.08
C TRP A 119 -2.52 -3.86 5.91
N ILE A 120 -3.03 -5.08 5.82
CA ILE A 120 -4.19 -5.57 6.59
C ILE A 120 -3.66 -6.48 7.70
N GLY A 121 -4.04 -6.23 8.93
CA GLY A 121 -3.59 -7.06 10.04
C GLY A 121 -4.38 -6.88 11.33
N SER A 122 -3.88 -7.50 12.40
CA SER A 122 -4.46 -7.44 13.75
C SER A 122 -3.39 -7.54 14.83
N GLY A 123 -3.79 -7.31 16.06
CA GLY A 123 -2.87 -7.25 17.21
C GLY A 123 -2.22 -5.88 17.35
N ASP A 124 -0.95 -5.84 17.76
CA ASP A 124 -0.23 -4.57 17.90
C ASP A 124 -0.13 -3.84 16.57
N ARG A 125 -0.71 -2.65 16.49
CA ARG A 125 -0.71 -1.87 15.25
C ARG A 125 0.72 -1.42 14.90
N PRO A 126 1.15 -1.56 13.64
CA PRO A 126 2.45 -1.07 13.23
C PRO A 126 2.53 0.46 13.31
N LYS A 127 3.74 1.00 13.38
CA LYS A 127 3.97 2.45 13.42
C LYS A 127 3.38 3.13 12.18
N ALA A 128 2.93 4.35 12.35
CA ALA A 128 2.45 5.18 11.24
C ALA A 128 3.56 5.35 10.18
N GLY A 129 3.18 5.36 8.89
CA GLY A 129 4.10 5.54 7.78
C GLY A 129 4.82 4.27 7.33
N VAL A 130 4.53 3.10 7.92
CA VAL A 130 5.10 1.80 7.49
C VAL A 130 4.51 1.31 6.16
N ALA A 131 3.30 1.73 5.84
CA ALA A 131 2.61 1.53 4.58
C ALA A 131 1.76 2.76 4.27
N ASP A 132 1.34 2.94 3.01
CA ASP A 132 0.47 4.05 2.63
C ASP A 132 -0.90 3.94 3.28
N HIS A 133 -1.41 2.71 3.41
CA HIS A 133 -2.66 2.40 4.10
C HIS A 133 -2.46 1.23 5.06
N VAL A 134 -2.97 1.38 6.29
CA VAL A 134 -2.94 0.35 7.33
C VAL A 134 -4.37 0.10 7.79
N LEU A 135 -4.92 -1.06 7.44
CA LEU A 135 -6.23 -1.53 7.86
C LEU A 135 -6.05 -2.52 9.01
N TRP A 136 -6.34 -2.09 10.23
CA TRP A 136 -5.96 -2.84 11.40
C TRP A 136 -7.15 -3.19 12.28
N LEU A 137 -7.29 -4.50 12.57
CA LEU A 137 -8.25 -4.99 13.53
C LEU A 137 -7.67 -4.93 14.94
N ASP A 138 -8.35 -4.24 15.81
CA ASP A 138 -8.06 -4.29 17.24
C ASP A 138 -8.67 -5.58 17.82
N ASP A 139 -8.07 -6.72 17.50
CA ASP A 139 -8.50 -8.03 17.98
C ASP A 139 -7.30 -8.75 18.61
N PRO A 140 -7.36 -9.05 19.91
CA PRO A 140 -6.27 -9.73 20.60
C PRO A 140 -6.20 -11.24 20.27
N ASP A 141 -7.15 -11.80 19.51
CA ASP A 141 -7.13 -13.22 19.17
C ASP A 141 -6.08 -13.51 18.07
N PRO A 142 -5.00 -14.24 18.38
CA PRO A 142 -3.97 -14.55 17.38
C PRO A 142 -4.48 -15.44 16.23
N ARG A 143 -5.68 -16.00 16.35
CA ARG A 143 -6.33 -16.80 15.31
C ARG A 143 -7.07 -15.94 14.29
N VAL A 144 -7.21 -14.64 14.50
CA VAL A 144 -7.93 -13.73 13.60
C VAL A 144 -7.45 -13.84 12.15
N PRO A 145 -6.14 -13.99 11.85
CA PRO A 145 -5.69 -14.21 10.47
C PRO A 145 -6.31 -15.45 9.81
N ALA A 146 -6.66 -16.47 10.60
CA ALA A 146 -7.29 -17.70 10.10
C ALA A 146 -8.83 -17.68 10.16
N THR A 147 -9.43 -16.61 10.67
CA THR A 147 -10.89 -16.47 10.81
C THR A 147 -11.51 -15.65 9.66
N GLY A 148 -12.84 -15.61 9.62
CA GLY A 148 -13.60 -14.85 8.63
C GLY A 148 -13.48 -13.32 8.73
N GLY A 149 -12.89 -12.77 9.81
CA GLY A 149 -12.79 -11.33 10.01
C GLY A 149 -12.03 -10.61 8.89
N PHE A 150 -10.88 -11.13 8.47
CA PHE A 150 -10.14 -10.58 7.34
C PHE A 150 -10.85 -10.75 6.00
N VAL A 151 -11.59 -11.87 5.83
CA VAL A 151 -12.40 -12.10 4.63
C VAL A 151 -13.41 -10.97 4.47
N LEU A 152 -14.11 -10.61 5.54
CA LEU A 152 -15.04 -9.48 5.51
C LEU A 152 -14.35 -8.16 5.14
N PHE A 153 -13.15 -7.92 5.65
CA PHE A 153 -12.39 -6.71 5.37
C PHE A 153 -12.12 -6.52 3.89
N TYR A 154 -11.52 -7.50 3.23
CA TYR A 154 -11.18 -7.32 1.83
C TYR A 154 -12.40 -7.45 0.90
N HIS A 155 -13.50 -8.08 1.35
CA HIS A 155 -14.79 -8.00 0.66
C HIS A 155 -15.38 -6.58 0.74
N LEU A 156 -15.35 -5.95 1.93
CA LEU A 156 -15.75 -4.54 2.08
C LEU A 156 -14.86 -3.62 1.25
N LEU A 157 -13.57 -3.86 1.25
CA LEU A 157 -12.62 -3.10 0.44
C LEU A 157 -12.92 -3.22 -1.05
N TRP A 158 -13.21 -4.44 -1.52
CA TRP A 158 -13.64 -4.72 -2.88
C TRP A 158 -14.95 -3.98 -3.24
N GLU A 159 -15.97 -4.08 -2.37
CA GLU A 159 -17.26 -3.41 -2.58
C GLU A 159 -17.11 -1.89 -2.64
N LEU A 160 -16.42 -1.29 -1.68
CA LEU A 160 -16.18 0.15 -1.64
C LEU A 160 -15.37 0.64 -2.86
N THR A 161 -14.42 -0.17 -3.33
CA THR A 161 -13.66 0.13 -4.55
C THR A 161 -14.61 0.19 -5.76
N HIS A 162 -15.57 -0.73 -5.88
CA HIS A 162 -16.56 -0.71 -6.95
C HIS A 162 -17.55 0.44 -6.82
N VAL A 163 -17.95 0.82 -5.60
CA VAL A 163 -18.75 2.03 -5.37
C VAL A 163 -18.06 3.27 -5.95
N CYS A 164 -16.74 3.37 -5.81
CA CYS A 164 -16.00 4.49 -6.41
C CYS A 164 -16.10 4.50 -7.95
N PHE A 165 -16.10 3.33 -8.61
CA PHE A 165 -16.29 3.25 -10.06
C PHE A 165 -17.72 3.60 -10.51
N GLU A 166 -18.72 3.31 -9.71
CA GLU A 166 -20.12 3.66 -9.99
C GLU A 166 -20.36 5.18 -9.91
N HIS A 167 -19.52 5.89 -9.19
CA HIS A 167 -19.58 7.34 -9.03
C HIS A 167 -18.43 8.02 -9.80
N SER A 168 -18.57 8.13 -11.12
CA SER A 168 -17.53 8.64 -12.02
C SER A 168 -16.96 10.02 -11.65
N GLY A 169 -17.70 10.81 -10.88
CA GLY A 169 -17.24 12.10 -10.35
C GLY A 169 -16.11 11.98 -9.32
N LEU A 170 -15.95 10.82 -8.66
CA LEU A 170 -14.91 10.58 -7.66
C LEU A 170 -13.54 10.29 -8.31
N LEU A 171 -13.53 9.73 -9.52
CA LEU A 171 -12.31 9.29 -10.20
C LEU A 171 -11.82 10.28 -11.27
N LYS A 172 -12.30 11.52 -11.24
CA LYS A 172 -11.74 12.56 -12.13
C LYS A 172 -10.27 12.72 -11.77
N PRO A 173 -9.37 12.77 -12.78
CA PRO A 173 -7.99 13.13 -12.53
C PRO A 173 -7.95 14.46 -11.78
N ASP A 174 -7.11 14.55 -10.75
CA ASP A 174 -6.70 15.86 -10.27
C ASP A 174 -6.13 16.61 -11.48
N PRO A 175 -6.40 17.92 -11.66
CA PRO A 175 -5.83 18.67 -12.76
C PRO A 175 -4.30 18.44 -12.70
N GLU A 176 -3.79 17.74 -13.71
CA GLU A 176 -2.36 17.43 -13.81
C GLU A 176 -1.61 18.75 -13.76
N CYS A 177 -0.65 18.85 -12.84
CA CYS A 177 0.44 19.78 -13.06
C CYS A 177 1.10 19.35 -14.36
N ASP A 178 1.00 20.22 -15.37
CA ASP A 178 1.66 20.01 -16.67
C ASP A 178 3.13 19.67 -16.42
N ASP A 179 3.61 18.55 -16.97
CA ASP A 179 4.94 17.94 -16.72
C ASP A 179 6.14 18.83 -17.08
N THR A 180 5.90 20.06 -17.50
CA THR A 180 6.91 21.06 -17.73
C THR A 180 7.34 21.72 -16.42
N VAL A 181 8.26 21.02 -15.72
CA VAL A 181 9.10 21.58 -14.64
C VAL A 181 8.30 22.33 -13.55
N CYS A 182 7.51 21.61 -12.79
CA CYS A 182 7.06 22.12 -11.49
C CYS A 182 8.25 22.05 -10.52
N VAL A 183 8.84 23.21 -10.20
CA VAL A 183 9.95 23.34 -9.25
C VAL A 183 9.63 22.66 -7.91
N THR A 184 8.37 22.66 -7.51
CA THR A 184 7.90 22.02 -6.28
C THR A 184 7.97 20.50 -6.31
N CYS A 185 7.73 19.84 -7.46
CA CYS A 185 7.83 18.39 -7.61
C CYS A 185 9.26 17.89 -7.83
N SER A 186 10.18 18.76 -8.27
CA SER A 186 11.61 18.44 -8.41
C SER A 186 12.38 18.56 -7.09
N ASP A 187 11.82 19.24 -6.11
CA ASP A 187 12.42 19.50 -4.80
C ASP A 187 12.05 18.44 -3.74
N GLU A 188 11.29 17.41 -4.13
CA GLU A 188 10.86 16.33 -3.23
C GLU A 188 11.89 15.20 -3.18
N GLY A 189 12.28 14.81 -1.95
CA GLY A 189 13.11 13.63 -1.73
C GLY A 189 12.36 12.34 -2.06
N ARG A 190 12.97 11.43 -2.81
CA ARG A 190 12.39 10.16 -3.25
C ARG A 190 13.12 9.00 -2.61
N LEU A 191 12.38 7.98 -2.18
CA LEU A 191 12.97 6.72 -1.76
C LEU A 191 13.50 5.97 -2.99
N GLY A 192 14.71 5.43 -2.87
CA GLY A 192 15.33 4.60 -3.90
C GLY A 192 15.97 3.36 -3.29
N GLU A 193 15.98 2.26 -4.05
CA GLU A 193 16.70 1.03 -3.73
C GLU A 193 17.93 0.92 -4.62
N VAL A 194 19.11 0.78 -4.01
CA VAL A 194 20.37 0.59 -4.72
C VAL A 194 20.35 -0.75 -5.46
N VAL A 195 20.56 -0.74 -6.78
CA VAL A 195 20.52 -1.94 -7.63
C VAL A 195 21.84 -2.70 -7.59
N SER A 196 22.96 -1.97 -7.58
CA SER A 196 24.30 -2.54 -7.46
C SER A 196 25.20 -1.60 -6.65
N ALA A 197 26.31 -2.15 -6.12
CA ALA A 197 27.29 -1.37 -5.35
C ALA A 197 27.76 -0.13 -6.11
N SER A 198 28.08 0.92 -5.36
CA SER A 198 28.60 2.16 -5.94
C SER A 198 29.95 1.95 -6.62
N ALA A 199 30.13 2.66 -7.76
CA ALA A 199 31.39 2.76 -8.47
C ALA A 199 31.62 4.24 -8.79
N GLU A 200 32.83 4.71 -8.57
CA GLU A 200 33.22 6.12 -8.86
C GLU A 200 32.27 7.17 -8.26
N GLY A 201 31.70 6.88 -7.07
CA GLY A 201 30.78 7.77 -6.36
C GLY A 201 29.37 7.86 -6.96
N GLN A 202 28.98 6.87 -7.79
CA GLN A 202 27.65 6.73 -8.35
C GLN A 202 27.14 5.31 -8.22
N ALA A 203 25.82 5.13 -8.18
CA ALA A 203 25.19 3.83 -8.22
C ALA A 203 23.87 3.89 -9.01
N PRO A 204 23.50 2.80 -9.70
CA PRO A 204 22.16 2.64 -10.23
C PRO A 204 21.18 2.44 -9.07
N VAL A 205 20.16 3.29 -9.01
CA VAL A 205 19.15 3.29 -7.97
C VAL A 205 17.77 3.17 -8.63
N ARG A 206 16.98 2.22 -8.16
CA ARG A 206 15.58 2.06 -8.55
C ARG A 206 14.72 3.01 -7.73
N THR A 207 13.96 3.84 -8.39
CA THR A 207 12.97 4.75 -7.80
C THR A 207 11.60 4.53 -8.44
N ALA A 208 10.57 5.21 -7.96
CA ALA A 208 9.25 5.20 -8.58
C ALA A 208 9.25 5.66 -10.05
N ARG A 209 10.30 6.34 -10.50
CA ARG A 209 10.48 6.80 -11.90
C ARG A 209 11.26 5.82 -12.78
N GLY A 210 11.74 4.71 -12.21
CA GLY A 210 12.59 3.72 -12.88
C GLY A 210 13.97 3.65 -12.27
N VAL A 211 14.93 3.07 -13.03
CA VAL A 211 16.34 2.98 -12.61
C VAL A 211 17.10 4.19 -13.15
N GLU A 212 17.73 4.93 -12.26
CA GLU A 212 18.53 6.11 -12.58
C GLU A 212 19.92 6.03 -11.93
N ASN A 213 20.94 6.65 -12.55
CA ASN A 213 22.25 6.78 -11.93
C ASN A 213 22.22 7.95 -10.94
N VAL A 214 22.55 7.64 -9.69
CA VAL A 214 22.50 8.58 -8.57
C VAL A 214 23.90 8.79 -8.02
N VAL A 215 24.26 10.05 -7.76
CA VAL A 215 25.52 10.39 -7.06
C VAL A 215 25.39 9.91 -5.61
N THR A 216 26.36 9.10 -5.14
CA THR A 216 26.34 8.49 -3.82
C THR A 216 27.42 9.01 -2.89
N ALA A 217 28.22 9.99 -3.33
CA ALA A 217 29.38 10.50 -2.60
C ALA A 217 29.11 10.91 -1.15
N LEU A 218 27.87 11.29 -0.79
CA LEU A 218 27.50 11.65 0.58
C LEU A 218 27.17 10.42 1.47
N VAL A 219 26.93 9.27 0.85
CA VAL A 219 26.47 8.05 1.53
C VAL A 219 27.33 6.82 1.21
N ASP A 220 28.42 6.98 0.42
CA ASP A 220 29.34 5.91 0.05
C ASP A 220 30.04 5.27 1.28
N PRO A 221 30.36 3.97 1.21
CA PRO A 221 29.98 3.02 0.16
C PRO A 221 28.53 2.55 0.33
N VAL A 222 27.81 2.34 -0.78
CA VAL A 222 26.46 1.75 -0.75
C VAL A 222 26.47 0.38 -1.43
N ALA A 223 25.64 -0.54 -0.91
CA ALA A 223 25.51 -1.90 -1.41
C ALA A 223 24.14 -2.14 -2.07
N ALA A 224 24.06 -3.17 -2.92
CA ALA A 224 22.79 -3.59 -3.52
C ALA A 224 21.74 -3.91 -2.45
N GLY A 225 20.51 -3.43 -2.65
CA GLY A 225 19.37 -3.61 -1.76
C GLY A 225 19.31 -2.60 -0.61
N GLU A 226 20.29 -1.71 -0.43
CA GLU A 226 20.18 -0.61 0.52
C GLU A 226 19.17 0.43 0.03
N LEU A 227 18.44 1.03 0.99
CA LEU A 227 17.51 2.12 0.71
C LEU A 227 18.19 3.46 0.95
N VAL A 228 17.99 4.37 0.03
CA VAL A 228 18.53 5.73 0.08
C VAL A 228 17.45 6.77 -0.22
N LEU A 229 17.58 7.94 0.38
CA LEU A 229 16.78 9.10 0.03
C LEU A 229 17.50 9.86 -1.09
N VAL A 230 16.85 9.97 -2.24
CA VAL A 230 17.39 10.63 -3.44
C VAL A 230 16.73 12.00 -3.59
N HIS A 231 17.55 13.04 -3.75
CA HIS A 231 17.11 14.39 -4.03
C HIS A 231 17.97 14.98 -5.14
N ALA A 232 17.34 15.51 -6.18
CA ALA A 232 18.02 16.12 -7.33
C ALA A 232 19.18 15.26 -7.91
N GLY A 233 18.96 13.92 -8.03
CA GLY A 233 19.95 12.99 -8.57
C GLY A 233 21.09 12.61 -7.60
N THR A 234 21.02 13.01 -6.32
CA THR A 234 22.02 12.70 -5.31
C THR A 234 21.37 11.94 -4.14
N ALA A 235 22.00 10.86 -3.69
CA ALA A 235 21.63 10.18 -2.45
C ALA A 235 22.11 11.02 -1.26
N ILE A 236 21.17 11.53 -0.47
CA ILE A 236 21.46 12.45 0.65
C ILE A 236 21.50 11.76 2.00
N SER A 237 20.88 10.60 2.14
CA SER A 237 20.95 9.78 3.36
C SER A 237 20.63 8.33 3.05
N ARG A 238 21.10 7.41 3.92
CA ARG A 238 20.62 6.02 3.96
C ARG A 238 19.36 5.95 4.80
N VAL A 239 18.43 5.09 4.40
CA VAL A 239 17.20 4.82 5.15
C VAL A 239 17.38 3.50 5.90
N GLY A 240 17.66 3.58 7.19
CA GLY A 240 17.81 2.42 8.07
C GLY A 240 16.50 1.76 8.42
N ASP A 241 16.57 0.57 9.06
CA ASP A 241 15.39 -0.17 9.51
C ASP A 241 14.57 0.57 10.57
N GLU A 242 15.19 1.51 11.30
CA GLU A 242 14.55 2.29 12.37
C GLU A 242 13.91 3.59 11.87
N ASP A 243 14.31 4.08 10.71
CA ASP A 243 13.86 5.38 10.16
C ASP A 243 12.52 5.31 9.43
N ALA A 244 11.99 4.13 9.15
CA ALA A 244 10.73 3.93 8.43
C ALA A 244 9.47 4.42 9.20
N GLY A 245 9.64 4.96 10.40
CA GLY A 245 8.57 5.52 11.23
C GLY A 245 8.76 6.99 11.58
N SER A 246 9.75 7.70 11.03
CA SER A 246 9.90 9.12 11.27
C SER A 246 8.94 9.91 10.39
N ASP A 247 8.26 10.87 10.97
CA ASP A 247 7.23 11.76 10.44
C ASP A 247 7.65 12.59 9.19
N ARG A 248 8.80 12.29 8.59
CA ARG A 248 9.39 13.05 7.48
C ARG A 248 8.93 12.60 6.09
N PHE A 249 8.21 11.49 5.99
CA PHE A 249 7.74 10.98 4.71
C PHE A 249 6.20 10.89 4.72
N LYS A 250 5.52 12.04 4.65
CA LYS A 250 4.11 12.08 4.24
C LYS A 250 4.09 12.35 2.74
N PRO A 251 3.76 11.37 1.89
CA PRO A 251 3.32 11.69 0.54
C PRO A 251 2.10 12.60 0.72
N GLY A 252 2.05 13.71 -0.01
CA GLY A 252 1.01 14.73 0.11
C GLY A 252 -0.38 14.22 -0.28
N LEU A 253 -1.00 13.41 0.56
CA LEU A 253 -2.40 13.03 0.47
C LEU A 253 -3.25 14.14 1.09
N ARG A 254 -3.79 14.99 0.24
CA ARG A 254 -4.94 15.80 0.62
C ARG A 254 -6.17 14.86 0.69
N SER A 255 -6.39 14.27 1.86
CA SER A 255 -7.54 13.39 2.15
C SER A 255 -8.89 14.13 2.28
N ASP A 256 -8.93 15.44 2.00
CA ASP A 256 -10.10 16.27 2.30
C ASP A 256 -11.31 16.07 1.38
N ALA A 257 -11.12 15.53 0.16
CA ALA A 257 -12.22 15.48 -0.81
C ALA A 257 -13.33 14.47 -0.42
N MET A 258 -12.95 13.30 0.10
CA MET A 258 -13.91 12.25 0.48
C MET A 258 -14.62 12.58 1.80
N GLY A 259 -13.88 13.09 2.78
CA GLY A 259 -14.46 13.53 4.04
C GLY A 259 -15.41 14.71 3.89
N GLN A 260 -15.16 15.63 2.96
CA GLN A 260 -16.08 16.73 2.64
C GLN A 260 -17.32 16.25 1.88
N TRP A 261 -17.18 15.26 1.00
CA TRP A 261 -18.30 14.69 0.26
C TRP A 261 -19.24 13.91 1.20
N MET A 262 -18.73 13.08 2.10
CA MET A 262 -19.53 12.36 3.10
C MET A 262 -20.25 13.32 4.06
N ARG A 263 -19.59 14.37 4.52
CA ARG A 263 -20.20 15.38 5.41
C ARG A 263 -21.32 16.18 4.71
N ARG A 264 -21.26 16.41 3.40
CA ARG A 264 -22.32 17.14 2.68
C ARG A 264 -23.59 16.32 2.47
N ARG A 265 -23.53 15.00 2.44
CA ARG A 265 -24.72 14.14 2.29
C ARG A 265 -25.45 13.84 3.59
N ALA A 266 -24.76 13.83 4.75
CA ALA A 266 -25.39 13.60 6.04
C ALA A 266 -26.33 14.74 6.51
N PHE A 267 -26.40 15.85 5.76
CA PHE A 267 -27.25 17.01 6.08
C PHE A 267 -28.45 17.19 5.12
N HIS A 268 -28.75 16.22 4.26
CA HIS A 268 -29.85 16.31 3.27
C HIS A 268 -30.78 15.09 3.24
N GLU A 269 -30.87 14.35 4.35
CA GLU A 269 -31.98 13.40 4.61
C GLU A 269 -32.71 13.76 5.90
#